data_8aea97284ab50b4b4b08a82cfd413d70
#
_entry.id   8aea97284ab50b4b4b08a82cfd413d70
#
_cell.length_a   1.000
_cell.length_b   1.000
_cell.length_c   1.000
_cell.angle_alpha   90.00
_cell.angle_beta   90.00
_cell.angle_gamma   90.00
#
_symmetry.space_group_name_H-M   'P 1'
#
loop_
_entity.id
_entity.type
_entity.pdbx_description
1 polymer ?
#
loop_
_entity_poly.entity_id
_entity_poly.type
_entity_poly.pdbx_seq_one_letter_code
_entity_poly.pdbx_strand_id
1 'polypeptide(L)'
;MTPFQRTFVADIRRLDEMDRRVQFLQAQLEREAIPARPLESSIPFFSSHGDEQTRGRQVVEELARHLQEYEERVAQMNSSHDGLQKRLQQLEEAKHVVRETAVFFQHAEAAPEQTQVRMSFEEDANAPLLSGEARGAAGVRNMAAASAPVDLEFVAGTIDRSHMATLERVLWRALRGNLYMNYAEIEHDFGDPSVTDQPVFKNVFVIFAHGTAVLAKIRKICESMGGTLYPVESDVAQRDARLHEVLERIEDHENILYSTNAARRAELLKVAESISAWDDLVFREKRVYATMNMCHYDTSQKTMVAEAWAPSTELGSVQLALRRATDLTGSHVSSVVPTV
;
A
#
# COMPACT_ATOMS: atom_id res chain seq x y z
N MET A 1 -15.11 -16.48 45.14
CA MET A 1 -15.75 -15.35 44.47
C MET A 1 -14.76 -14.70 43.54
N THR A 2 -14.95 -14.80 42.27
CA THR A 2 -14.12 -14.11 41.29
C THR A 2 -14.44 -12.62 41.38
N PRO A 3 -13.47 -11.73 41.68
CA PRO A 3 -13.71 -10.30 41.66
C PRO A 3 -13.98 -9.86 40.21
N PHE A 4 -15.20 -9.45 39.98
CA PHE A 4 -15.69 -9.07 38.62
C PHE A 4 -15.04 -7.77 38.11
N GLN A 5 -14.32 -7.04 38.96
CA GLN A 5 -13.60 -5.83 38.59
C GLN A 5 -12.17 -5.89 39.16
N ARG A 6 -11.23 -6.11 38.24
CA ARG A 6 -9.82 -5.97 38.56
C ARG A 6 -9.45 -4.48 38.57
N THR A 7 -8.79 -4.01 39.59
CA THR A 7 -8.53 -2.59 39.86
C THR A 7 -7.69 -1.92 38.77
N PHE A 8 -6.78 -2.67 38.16
CA PHE A 8 -5.78 -2.14 37.19
C PHE A 8 -6.03 -2.50 35.74
N VAL A 9 -7.27 -2.83 35.38
CA VAL A 9 -7.60 -3.21 33.98
C VAL A 9 -7.36 -2.06 32.98
N ALA A 10 -7.65 -0.82 33.40
CA ALA A 10 -7.45 0.35 32.55
C ALA A 10 -5.96 0.58 32.27
N ASP A 11 -5.12 0.45 33.31
CA ASP A 11 -3.67 0.62 33.19
C ASP A 11 -3.05 -0.47 32.29
N ILE A 12 -3.49 -1.73 32.47
CA ILE A 12 -3.03 -2.83 31.60
C ILE A 12 -3.43 -2.63 30.16
N ARG A 13 -4.68 -2.22 29.88
CA ARG A 13 -5.11 -1.94 28.50
C ARG A 13 -4.29 -0.81 27.85
N ARG A 14 -3.94 0.19 28.62
CA ARG A 14 -3.07 1.27 28.17
C ARG A 14 -1.66 0.76 27.84
N LEU A 15 -1.10 -0.10 28.69
CA LEU A 15 0.20 -0.71 28.45
C LEU A 15 0.17 -1.70 27.27
N ASP A 16 -0.92 -2.46 27.09
CA ASP A 16 -1.12 -3.29 25.92
C ASP A 16 -1.17 -2.47 24.63
N GLU A 17 -1.77 -1.29 24.67
CA GLU A 17 -1.78 -0.37 23.54
C GLU A 17 -0.38 0.22 23.24
N MET A 18 0.39 0.53 24.30
CA MET A 18 1.79 0.97 24.13
C MET A 18 2.66 -0.16 23.57
N ASP A 19 2.50 -1.39 24.05
CA ASP A 19 3.18 -2.59 23.54
C ASP A 19 2.89 -2.80 22.06
N ARG A 20 1.63 -2.70 21.64
CA ARG A 20 1.21 -2.76 20.24
C ARG A 20 1.93 -1.70 19.39
N ARG A 21 2.04 -0.46 19.90
CA ARG A 21 2.73 0.63 19.20
C ARG A 21 4.23 0.37 19.07
N VAL A 22 4.86 -0.14 20.12
CA VAL A 22 6.29 -0.53 20.06
C VAL A 22 6.49 -1.64 19.03
N GLN A 23 5.65 -2.68 19.03
CA GLN A 23 5.72 -3.75 18.04
C GLN A 23 5.49 -3.24 16.60
N PHE A 24 4.58 -2.30 16.40
CA PHE A 24 4.40 -1.65 15.10
C PHE A 24 5.69 -0.95 14.65
N LEU A 25 6.33 -0.16 15.52
CA LEU A 25 7.57 0.52 15.19
C LEU A 25 8.73 -0.47 14.95
N GLN A 26 8.82 -1.55 15.71
CA GLN A 26 9.79 -2.62 15.49
C GLN A 26 9.61 -3.28 14.13
N ALA A 27 8.38 -3.60 13.74
CA ALA A 27 8.07 -4.14 12.43
C ALA A 27 8.47 -3.18 11.27
N GLN A 28 8.33 -1.87 11.48
CA GLN A 28 8.80 -0.89 10.49
C GLN A 28 10.32 -0.84 10.40
N LEU A 29 11.04 -0.98 11.51
CA LEU A 29 12.50 -1.04 11.52
C LEU A 29 13.02 -2.31 10.81
N GLU A 30 12.37 -3.45 11.05
CA GLU A 30 12.71 -4.72 10.40
C GLU A 30 12.46 -4.63 8.87
N ARG A 31 11.36 -4.03 8.45
CA ARG A 31 11.03 -3.81 7.03
C ARG A 31 12.10 -2.99 6.31
N GLU A 32 12.66 -1.98 6.99
CA GLU A 32 13.72 -1.12 6.44
C GLU A 32 15.13 -1.65 6.72
N ALA A 33 15.24 -2.85 7.31
CA ALA A 33 16.51 -3.46 7.73
C ALA A 33 17.38 -2.53 8.59
N ILE A 34 16.74 -1.76 9.48
CA ILE A 34 17.41 -0.88 10.43
C ILE A 34 17.58 -1.64 11.75
N PRO A 35 18.82 -1.93 12.20
CA PRO A 35 19.02 -2.61 13.47
C PRO A 35 18.64 -1.71 14.64
N ALA A 36 17.81 -2.21 15.56
CA ALA A 36 17.55 -1.55 16.83
C ALA A 36 18.83 -1.54 17.68
N ARG A 37 19.08 -0.45 18.40
CA ARG A 37 20.21 -0.35 19.29
C ARG A 37 20.01 -1.28 20.49
N PRO A 38 21.01 -2.08 20.90
CA PRO A 38 20.86 -2.97 22.06
C PRO A 38 20.59 -2.16 23.32
N LEU A 39 19.86 -2.75 24.29
CA LEU A 39 19.40 -2.09 25.50
C LEU A 39 20.54 -1.42 26.31
N GLU A 40 21.71 -2.06 26.36
CA GLU A 40 22.87 -1.54 27.10
C GLU A 40 23.41 -0.21 26.55
N SER A 41 23.22 0.07 25.28
CA SER A 41 23.69 1.26 24.58
C SER A 41 22.55 2.17 24.10
N SER A 42 21.28 1.79 24.33
CA SER A 42 20.13 2.61 23.97
C SER A 42 20.06 3.87 24.83
N ILE A 43 19.59 4.95 24.24
CA ILE A 43 19.43 6.22 24.92
C ILE A 43 18.23 6.08 25.86
N PRO A 44 18.41 6.22 27.19
CA PRO A 44 17.28 6.17 28.10
C PRO A 44 16.35 7.34 27.78
N PHE A 45 15.04 7.07 27.74
CA PHE A 45 14.04 8.09 27.43
C PHE A 45 14.08 9.28 28.39
N PHE A 46 14.57 9.04 29.64
CA PHE A 46 14.75 10.07 30.66
C PHE A 46 16.14 10.02 31.28
N SER A 47 16.86 11.11 31.16
CA SER A 47 18.04 11.38 31.99
C SER A 47 17.57 11.82 33.37
N SER A 48 17.81 10.98 34.33
CA SER A 48 17.37 11.14 35.74
C SER A 48 17.88 12.41 36.39
N HIS A 49 17.01 13.30 36.81
CA HIS A 49 17.23 14.19 37.96
C HIS A 49 15.88 14.54 38.60
N GLY A 50 15.56 14.01 39.80
CA GLY A 50 14.46 14.40 40.66
C GLY A 50 13.60 13.21 41.19
N ASP A 51 12.74 13.40 42.20
CA ASP A 51 12.01 12.46 43.05
C ASP A 51 11.36 11.24 42.37
N GLU A 52 11.76 10.05 42.81
CA GLU A 52 11.52 8.75 42.15
C GLU A 52 10.05 8.28 42.15
N GLN A 53 9.22 8.70 43.10
CA GLN A 53 7.88 8.14 43.28
C GLN A 53 6.76 8.80 42.44
N THR A 54 6.88 10.09 42.16
CA THR A 54 5.89 10.80 41.31
C THR A 54 6.17 10.61 39.83
N ARG A 55 7.36 10.14 39.49
CA ARG A 55 7.90 10.04 38.12
C ARG A 55 7.44 8.83 37.33
N GLY A 56 7.29 7.67 37.94
CA GLY A 56 6.97 6.46 37.17
C GLY A 56 5.72 6.63 36.31
N ARG A 57 4.66 7.23 36.87
CA ARG A 57 3.39 7.45 36.16
C ARG A 57 3.50 8.53 35.11
N GLN A 58 4.20 9.63 35.39
CA GLN A 58 4.40 10.71 34.41
C GLN A 58 5.28 10.26 33.25
N VAL A 59 6.32 9.46 33.53
CA VAL A 59 7.19 8.85 32.53
C VAL A 59 6.42 7.95 31.55
N VAL A 60 5.55 7.08 32.09
CA VAL A 60 4.70 6.20 31.27
C VAL A 60 3.69 7.02 30.44
N GLU A 61 3.14 8.09 31.02
CA GLU A 61 2.23 8.97 30.30
C GLU A 61 2.90 9.73 29.16
N GLU A 62 4.08 10.21 29.39
CA GLU A 62 4.89 10.91 28.40
C GLU A 62 5.35 9.95 27.28
N LEU A 63 5.80 8.75 27.65
CA LEU A 63 6.14 7.71 26.67
C LEU A 63 4.94 7.31 25.83
N ALA A 64 3.75 7.16 26.44
CA ALA A 64 2.52 6.83 25.69
C ALA A 64 2.20 7.88 24.63
N ARG A 65 2.37 9.17 24.97
CA ARG A 65 2.19 10.27 24.02
C ARG A 65 3.23 10.24 22.89
N HIS A 66 4.51 10.06 23.23
CA HIS A 66 5.58 9.96 22.23
C HIS A 66 5.39 8.78 21.29
N LEU A 67 5.04 7.60 21.83
CA LEU A 67 4.75 6.44 20.99
C LEU A 67 3.58 6.69 20.03
N GLN A 68 2.55 7.39 20.49
CA GLN A 68 1.43 7.79 19.63
C GLN A 68 1.88 8.76 18.54
N GLU A 69 2.64 9.79 18.88
CA GLU A 69 3.17 10.75 17.92
C GLU A 69 4.04 10.08 16.83
N TYR A 70 4.91 9.13 17.24
CA TYR A 70 5.73 8.38 16.28
C TYR A 70 4.89 7.44 15.41
N GLU A 71 3.94 6.71 16.01
CA GLU A 71 3.04 5.85 15.23
C GLU A 71 2.28 6.65 14.17
N GLU A 72 1.64 7.75 14.55
CA GLU A 72 0.88 8.61 13.64
C GLU A 72 1.78 9.19 12.54
N ARG A 73 2.97 9.66 12.87
CA ARG A 73 3.93 10.23 11.92
C ARG A 73 4.43 9.18 10.93
N VAL A 74 4.83 8.01 11.41
CA VAL A 74 5.31 6.91 10.55
C VAL A 74 4.18 6.38 9.68
N ALA A 75 2.98 6.22 10.21
CA ALA A 75 1.81 5.79 9.44
C ALA A 75 1.46 6.80 8.33
N GLN A 76 1.52 8.09 8.62
CA GLN A 76 1.30 9.15 7.62
C GLN A 76 2.37 9.11 6.52
N MET A 77 3.65 8.96 6.89
CA MET A 77 4.74 8.86 5.90
C MET A 77 4.59 7.61 5.03
N ASN A 78 4.21 6.47 5.59
CA ASN A 78 3.94 5.26 4.84
C ASN A 78 2.79 5.44 3.85
N SER A 79 1.68 6.03 4.31
CA SER A 79 0.53 6.32 3.44
C SER A 79 0.88 7.28 2.29
N SER A 80 1.69 8.30 2.57
CA SER A 80 2.17 9.24 1.55
C SER A 80 3.09 8.54 0.54
N HIS A 81 4.02 7.70 1.02
CA HIS A 81 4.92 6.90 0.19
C HIS A 81 4.15 5.97 -0.73
N ASP A 82 3.18 5.20 -0.19
CA ASP A 82 2.35 4.27 -0.97
C ASP A 82 1.51 5.00 -2.03
N GLY A 83 1.02 6.20 -1.69
CA GLY A 83 0.31 7.06 -2.63
C GLY A 83 1.19 7.54 -3.79
N LEU A 84 2.42 7.95 -3.48
CA LEU A 84 3.40 8.38 -4.48
C LEU A 84 3.85 7.20 -5.36
N GLN A 85 4.07 6.04 -4.77
CA GLN A 85 4.46 4.82 -5.51
C GLN A 85 3.37 4.38 -6.49
N LYS A 86 2.10 4.36 -6.06
CA LYS A 86 0.97 4.10 -6.96
C LYS A 86 0.88 5.10 -8.10
N ARG A 87 1.17 6.37 -7.81
CA ARG A 87 1.16 7.41 -8.85
C ARG A 87 2.31 7.23 -9.84
N LEU A 88 3.50 6.87 -9.37
CA LEU A 88 4.64 6.55 -10.23
C LEU A 88 4.31 5.37 -11.14
N GLN A 89 3.76 4.28 -10.60
CA GLN A 89 3.32 3.14 -11.42
C GLN A 89 2.32 3.54 -12.51
N GLN A 90 1.35 4.40 -12.20
CA GLN A 90 0.40 4.92 -13.20
C GLN A 90 1.10 5.73 -14.30
N LEU A 91 2.11 6.52 -13.96
CA LEU A 91 2.88 7.29 -14.93
C LEU A 91 3.75 6.38 -15.82
N GLU A 92 4.35 5.34 -15.24
CA GLU A 92 5.09 4.33 -15.99
C GLU A 92 4.19 3.55 -16.94
N GLU A 93 3.00 3.16 -16.51
CA GLU A 93 2.00 2.57 -17.40
C GLU A 93 1.63 3.53 -18.55
N ALA A 94 1.38 4.82 -18.24
CA ALA A 94 1.08 5.82 -19.23
C ALA A 94 2.22 6.00 -20.25
N LYS A 95 3.48 6.00 -19.80
CA LYS A 95 4.68 6.01 -20.65
C LYS A 95 4.67 4.84 -21.64
N HIS A 96 4.43 3.63 -21.15
CA HIS A 96 4.37 2.44 -22.00
C HIS A 96 3.21 2.50 -22.97
N VAL A 97 2.02 2.95 -22.54
CA VAL A 97 0.85 3.10 -23.43
C VAL A 97 1.14 4.08 -24.55
N VAL A 98 1.69 5.26 -24.26
CA VAL A 98 2.00 6.27 -25.28
C VAL A 98 3.05 5.75 -26.27
N ARG A 99 4.10 5.06 -25.77
CA ARG A 99 5.18 4.51 -26.58
C ARG A 99 4.68 3.39 -27.50
N GLU A 100 3.99 2.39 -26.96
CA GLU A 100 3.50 1.27 -27.76
C GLU A 100 2.41 1.71 -28.76
N THR A 101 1.57 2.65 -28.36
CA THR A 101 0.58 3.24 -29.29
C THR A 101 1.27 3.93 -30.47
N ALA A 102 2.38 4.64 -30.25
CA ALA A 102 3.14 5.27 -31.34
C ALA A 102 3.67 4.21 -32.34
N VAL A 103 4.19 3.08 -31.84
CA VAL A 103 4.64 1.97 -32.68
C VAL A 103 3.50 1.37 -33.49
N PHE A 104 2.30 1.20 -32.89
CA PHE A 104 1.13 0.69 -33.62
C PHE A 104 0.69 1.64 -34.72
N PHE A 105 0.68 2.94 -34.52
CA PHE A 105 0.35 3.91 -35.56
C PHE A 105 1.38 3.92 -36.69
N GLN A 106 2.68 3.87 -36.38
CA GLN A 106 3.73 3.78 -37.39
C GLN A 106 3.61 2.53 -38.27
N HIS A 107 3.31 1.37 -37.68
CA HIS A 107 3.08 0.15 -38.44
C HIS A 107 1.82 0.23 -39.31
N ALA A 108 0.76 0.89 -38.84
CA ALA A 108 -0.46 1.10 -39.59
C ALA A 108 -0.23 2.05 -40.81
N GLU A 109 0.59 3.07 -40.65
CA GLU A 109 0.99 3.99 -41.72
C GLU A 109 1.94 3.34 -42.74
N ALA A 110 2.82 2.44 -42.30
CA ALA A 110 3.79 1.77 -43.16
C ALA A 110 3.20 0.62 -43.98
N ALA A 111 1.97 0.19 -43.70
CA ALA A 111 1.29 -0.91 -44.40
C ALA A 111 0.01 -0.48 -45.14
N PRO A 112 0.06 0.53 -46.05
CA PRO A 112 -1.14 1.03 -46.70
C PRO A 112 -1.76 0.05 -47.68
N GLU A 113 -0.99 -0.90 -48.27
CA GLU A 113 -1.48 -1.79 -49.32
C GLU A 113 -2.18 -3.06 -48.82
N GLN A 114 -1.81 -3.60 -47.69
CA GLN A 114 -2.40 -4.85 -47.20
C GLN A 114 -3.75 -4.65 -46.46
N THR A 115 -3.98 -3.49 -45.91
CA THR A 115 -5.25 -3.15 -45.23
C THR A 115 -6.36 -2.82 -46.24
N GLN A 116 -6.04 -2.16 -47.35
CA GLN A 116 -7.01 -1.90 -48.42
C GLN A 116 -7.47 -3.19 -49.11
N VAL A 117 -6.58 -4.16 -49.29
CA VAL A 117 -6.92 -5.46 -49.88
C VAL A 117 -7.83 -6.29 -48.98
N ARG A 118 -7.68 -6.21 -47.66
CA ARG A 118 -8.58 -6.91 -46.76
C ARG A 118 -9.96 -6.27 -46.63
N MET A 119 -10.06 -4.95 -46.62
CA MET A 119 -11.35 -4.26 -46.61
C MET A 119 -12.15 -4.47 -47.89
N SER A 120 -11.48 -4.55 -49.07
CA SER A 120 -12.15 -4.84 -50.34
C SER A 120 -12.66 -6.29 -50.45
N PHE A 121 -12.03 -7.25 -49.78
CA PHE A 121 -12.50 -8.64 -49.76
C PHE A 121 -13.72 -8.87 -48.84
N GLU A 122 -13.87 -8.09 -47.76
CA GLU A 122 -15.04 -8.20 -46.89
C GLU A 122 -16.27 -7.45 -47.41
N GLU A 123 -16.10 -6.38 -48.19
CA GLU A 123 -17.21 -5.69 -48.87
C GLU A 123 -17.82 -6.55 -50.01
N ASP A 124 -17.01 -7.31 -50.74
CA ASP A 124 -17.49 -8.21 -51.80
C ASP A 124 -18.19 -9.47 -51.25
N ALA A 125 -17.89 -9.90 -50.04
CA ALA A 125 -18.52 -11.07 -49.43
C ALA A 125 -19.92 -10.82 -48.88
N ASN A 126 -20.33 -9.55 -48.70
CA ASN A 126 -21.62 -9.16 -48.14
C ASN A 126 -22.55 -8.43 -49.16
N ALA A 127 -22.18 -8.37 -50.42
CA ALA A 127 -23.03 -7.81 -51.45
C ALA A 127 -24.22 -8.74 -51.74
N PRO A 128 -25.48 -8.29 -51.64
CA PRO A 128 -26.64 -9.14 -51.93
C PRO A 128 -26.67 -9.49 -53.41
N LEU A 129 -26.68 -10.79 -53.70
CA LEU A 129 -26.72 -11.40 -55.05
C LEU A 129 -28.03 -11.20 -55.81
N LEU A 130 -28.85 -10.21 -55.47
CA LEU A 130 -30.13 -9.94 -56.10
C LEU A 130 -30.28 -8.46 -56.45
N SER A 131 -29.73 -8.04 -57.58
CA SER A 131 -30.32 -6.98 -58.39
C SER A 131 -29.82 -7.15 -59.82
N GLY A 132 -30.53 -8.00 -60.54
CA GLY A 132 -30.51 -8.03 -62.03
C GLY A 132 -31.14 -6.77 -62.57
N GLU A 133 -30.56 -6.33 -63.68
CA GLU A 133 -31.14 -5.50 -64.69
C GLU A 133 -31.53 -4.06 -64.39
N ALA A 134 -30.63 -3.14 -64.75
CA ALA A 134 -30.99 -1.97 -65.55
C ALA A 134 -29.74 -1.40 -66.24
N ARG A 135 -29.62 -1.66 -67.50
CA ARG A 135 -28.76 -0.93 -68.43
C ARG A 135 -29.19 0.53 -68.51
N GLY A 136 -28.24 1.45 -68.36
CA GLY A 136 -28.47 2.87 -68.61
C GLY A 136 -27.18 3.66 -68.55
N ALA A 137 -26.57 3.92 -69.67
CA ALA A 137 -25.42 4.80 -69.83
C ALA A 137 -25.69 6.18 -69.24
N ALA A 138 -24.83 6.64 -68.36
CA ALA A 138 -24.33 8.04 -68.22
C ALA A 138 -23.65 8.24 -66.91
N GLY A 139 -22.41 8.65 -66.90
CA GLY A 139 -21.83 9.31 -65.76
C GLY A 139 -20.58 8.71 -65.11
N VAL A 140 -19.52 8.64 -65.97
CA VAL A 140 -18.17 8.75 -65.40
C VAL A 140 -18.06 10.15 -64.79
N ARG A 141 -18.50 10.32 -63.57
CA ARG A 141 -18.22 11.51 -62.73
C ARG A 141 -18.33 11.12 -61.25
N ASN A 142 -17.22 11.36 -60.54
CA ASN A 142 -17.07 11.38 -59.09
C ASN A 142 -16.88 10.03 -58.38
N MET A 143 -15.82 9.29 -58.72
CA MET A 143 -15.19 8.36 -57.75
C MET A 143 -14.03 9.01 -56.98
N ALA A 144 -14.01 10.35 -56.91
CA ALA A 144 -12.98 11.07 -56.14
C ALA A 144 -13.52 11.78 -54.90
N ALA A 145 -14.70 11.41 -54.41
CA ALA A 145 -15.34 12.13 -53.30
C ALA A 145 -15.86 11.22 -52.17
N ALA A 146 -15.27 10.07 -51.98
CA ALA A 146 -15.70 9.16 -50.90
C ALA A 146 -14.56 8.58 -50.04
N SER A 147 -13.42 9.29 -49.94
CA SER A 147 -12.50 9.05 -48.82
C SER A 147 -12.52 10.28 -47.91
N ALA A 148 -13.68 10.56 -47.32
CA ALA A 148 -13.61 11.28 -46.04
C ALA A 148 -12.75 10.42 -45.11
N PRO A 149 -11.73 10.97 -44.42
CA PRO A 149 -10.97 10.21 -43.47
C PRO A 149 -11.97 9.64 -42.47
N VAL A 150 -12.11 8.33 -42.44
CA VAL A 150 -12.92 7.66 -41.44
C VAL A 150 -12.22 7.99 -40.13
N ASP A 151 -12.80 8.85 -39.33
CA ASP A 151 -12.31 9.18 -38.00
C ASP A 151 -12.42 7.89 -37.17
N LEU A 152 -11.38 7.07 -37.25
CA LEU A 152 -11.25 5.88 -36.42
C LEU A 152 -10.89 6.36 -35.03
N GLU A 153 -11.89 6.40 -34.19
CA GLU A 153 -11.66 6.62 -32.76
C GLU A 153 -11.07 5.35 -32.12
N PHE A 154 -10.23 5.52 -31.13
CA PHE A 154 -9.58 4.41 -30.45
C PHE A 154 -9.61 4.57 -28.93
N VAL A 155 -9.39 3.46 -28.22
CA VAL A 155 -9.20 3.39 -26.78
C VAL A 155 -7.90 2.65 -26.50
N ALA A 156 -7.03 3.24 -25.71
CA ALA A 156 -5.77 2.63 -25.29
C ALA A 156 -5.74 2.47 -23.77
N GLY A 157 -5.07 1.44 -23.29
CA GLY A 157 -4.98 1.17 -21.86
C GLY A 157 -4.05 0.01 -21.52
N THR A 158 -3.99 -0.29 -20.25
CA THR A 158 -3.27 -1.44 -19.68
C THR A 158 -4.23 -2.41 -19.00
N ILE A 159 -3.88 -3.67 -19.01
CA ILE A 159 -4.60 -4.73 -18.29
C ILE A 159 -3.60 -5.80 -17.84
N ASP A 160 -3.91 -6.50 -16.76
CA ASP A 160 -3.10 -7.61 -16.31
C ASP A 160 -3.02 -8.70 -17.40
N ARG A 161 -1.82 -9.23 -17.62
CA ARG A 161 -1.56 -10.25 -18.65
C ARG A 161 -2.50 -11.44 -18.55
N SER A 162 -2.84 -11.86 -17.32
CA SER A 162 -3.76 -12.97 -17.06
C SER A 162 -5.20 -12.72 -17.56
N HIS A 163 -5.62 -11.47 -17.62
CA HIS A 163 -6.97 -11.06 -18.01
C HIS A 163 -7.10 -10.75 -19.52
N MET A 164 -5.97 -10.62 -20.22
CA MET A 164 -5.94 -10.21 -21.63
C MET A 164 -6.78 -11.11 -22.55
N ALA A 165 -6.59 -12.43 -22.48
CA ALA A 165 -7.35 -13.38 -23.31
C ALA A 165 -8.85 -13.40 -22.98
N THR A 166 -9.22 -13.05 -21.76
CA THR A 166 -10.62 -12.95 -21.36
C THR A 166 -11.24 -11.66 -21.88
N LEU A 167 -10.51 -10.55 -21.80
CA LEU A 167 -10.93 -9.25 -22.35
C LEU A 167 -11.20 -9.37 -23.86
N GLU A 168 -10.28 -9.94 -24.61
CA GLU A 168 -10.42 -10.16 -26.04
C GLU A 168 -11.70 -10.93 -26.38
N ARG A 169 -11.95 -12.05 -25.72
CA ARG A 169 -13.16 -12.86 -25.93
C ARG A 169 -14.46 -12.12 -25.58
N VAL A 170 -14.45 -11.34 -24.49
CA VAL A 170 -15.63 -10.56 -24.08
C VAL A 170 -15.93 -9.46 -25.08
N LEU A 171 -14.90 -8.71 -25.51
CA LEU A 171 -15.03 -7.64 -26.48
C LEU A 171 -15.51 -8.18 -27.83
N TRP A 172 -14.93 -9.28 -28.31
CA TRP A 172 -15.33 -9.93 -29.57
C TRP A 172 -16.80 -10.33 -29.57
N ARG A 173 -17.27 -10.92 -28.48
CA ARG A 173 -18.69 -11.28 -28.32
C ARG A 173 -19.61 -10.07 -28.20
N ALA A 174 -19.19 -9.07 -27.41
CA ALA A 174 -20.01 -7.88 -27.15
C ALA A 174 -20.20 -7.00 -28.40
N LEU A 175 -19.21 -6.97 -29.30
CA LEU A 175 -19.16 -6.13 -30.50
C LEU A 175 -19.36 -6.92 -31.77
N ARG A 176 -19.62 -8.24 -31.68
CA ARG A 176 -19.86 -9.14 -32.82
C ARG A 176 -18.74 -9.10 -33.88
N GLY A 177 -17.48 -8.94 -33.43
CA GLY A 177 -16.32 -8.84 -34.30
C GLY A 177 -16.06 -7.45 -34.91
N ASN A 178 -16.89 -6.44 -34.66
CA ASN A 178 -16.71 -5.09 -35.18
C ASN A 178 -15.72 -4.29 -34.34
N LEU A 179 -14.51 -4.81 -34.16
CA LEU A 179 -13.40 -4.14 -33.51
C LEU A 179 -12.08 -4.62 -34.10
N TYR A 180 -11.11 -3.74 -34.13
CA TYR A 180 -9.71 -4.11 -34.32
C TYR A 180 -8.95 -3.88 -33.03
N MET A 181 -8.28 -4.92 -32.53
CA MET A 181 -7.55 -4.88 -31.30
C MET A 181 -6.11 -5.32 -31.50
N ASN A 182 -5.19 -4.56 -30.98
CA ASN A 182 -3.79 -4.93 -30.92
C ASN A 182 -3.30 -4.80 -29.49
N TYR A 183 -2.32 -5.60 -29.09
CA TYR A 183 -1.72 -5.54 -27.77
C TYR A 183 -0.23 -5.85 -27.81
N ALA A 184 0.50 -5.28 -26.85
CA ALA A 184 1.91 -5.52 -26.63
C ALA A 184 2.15 -5.88 -25.15
N GLU A 185 3.13 -6.73 -24.93
CA GLU A 185 3.53 -7.15 -23.59
C GLU A 185 4.52 -6.15 -22.99
N ILE A 186 4.29 -5.74 -21.75
CA ILE A 186 5.24 -4.92 -21.00
C ILE A 186 6.13 -5.87 -20.19
N GLU A 187 7.44 -5.75 -20.34
CA GLU A 187 8.41 -6.55 -19.58
C GLU A 187 8.66 -6.01 -18.16
N HIS A 188 8.12 -4.81 -17.86
CA HIS A 188 8.26 -4.19 -16.55
C HIS A 188 7.33 -4.84 -15.51
N ASP A 189 7.88 -5.10 -14.32
CA ASP A 189 7.11 -5.61 -13.19
C ASP A 189 6.41 -4.46 -12.45
N PHE A 190 5.09 -4.47 -12.42
CA PHE A 190 4.25 -3.52 -11.69
C PHE A 190 3.82 -4.06 -10.31
N GLY A 191 4.38 -5.18 -9.86
CA GLY A 191 4.10 -5.75 -8.54
C GLY A 191 4.55 -4.80 -7.42
N ASP A 192 3.74 -4.73 -6.37
CA ASP A 192 4.16 -4.08 -5.13
C ASP A 192 4.88 -5.13 -4.27
N PRO A 193 6.22 -5.02 -4.07
CA PRO A 193 6.99 -6.01 -3.31
C PRO A 193 6.54 -6.11 -1.85
N SER A 194 5.76 -5.14 -1.37
CA SER A 194 5.23 -5.14 -0.01
C SER A 194 3.93 -5.91 0.16
N VAL A 195 3.21 -6.20 -0.94
CA VAL A 195 1.88 -6.82 -0.91
C VAL A 195 1.88 -8.23 -1.49
N THR A 196 2.68 -8.46 -2.54
CA THR A 196 2.64 -9.75 -3.26
C THR A 196 4.06 -10.14 -3.68
N ASP A 197 4.47 -11.37 -3.34
CA ASP A 197 5.74 -11.97 -3.76
C ASP A 197 5.76 -12.37 -5.26
N GLN A 198 4.64 -12.19 -5.97
CA GLN A 198 4.54 -12.55 -7.39
C GLN A 198 4.62 -11.30 -8.27
N PRO A 199 5.43 -11.35 -9.34
CA PRO A 199 5.53 -10.25 -10.28
C PRO A 199 4.19 -10.06 -11.02
N VAL A 200 3.75 -8.82 -11.14
CA VAL A 200 2.54 -8.44 -11.87
C VAL A 200 2.92 -7.85 -13.21
N PHE A 201 2.73 -8.62 -14.26
CA PHE A 201 2.96 -8.17 -15.63
C PHE A 201 1.67 -7.65 -16.27
N LYS A 202 1.79 -6.54 -16.97
CA LYS A 202 0.68 -5.92 -17.70
C LYS A 202 0.91 -5.93 -19.21
N ASN A 203 -0.18 -5.89 -19.95
CA ASN A 203 -0.17 -5.71 -21.40
C ASN A 203 -0.80 -4.37 -21.75
N VAL A 204 -0.20 -3.66 -22.71
CA VAL A 204 -0.82 -2.50 -23.36
C VAL A 204 -1.76 -3.02 -24.43
N PHE A 205 -2.94 -2.47 -24.53
CA PHE A 205 -3.88 -2.73 -25.60
C PHE A 205 -4.33 -1.44 -26.26
N VAL A 206 -4.59 -1.53 -27.56
CA VAL A 206 -5.21 -0.48 -28.35
C VAL A 206 -6.38 -1.08 -29.11
N ILE A 207 -7.54 -0.48 -28.98
CA ILE A 207 -8.79 -0.95 -29.61
C ILE A 207 -9.35 0.15 -30.49
N PHE A 208 -9.48 -0.14 -31.75
CA PHE A 208 -10.11 0.73 -32.74
C PHE A 208 -11.56 0.29 -32.96
N ALA A 209 -12.46 1.24 -32.91
CA ALA A 209 -13.87 0.99 -33.20
C ALA A 209 -14.52 2.22 -33.80
N HIS A 210 -15.63 2.00 -34.49
CA HIS A 210 -16.37 3.08 -35.10
C HIS A 210 -17.63 3.41 -34.29
N GLY A 211 -17.76 4.68 -33.93
CA GLY A 211 -18.93 5.23 -33.23
C GLY A 211 -18.78 5.37 -31.73
N THR A 212 -19.11 6.57 -31.21
CA THR A 212 -18.96 6.98 -29.80
C THR A 212 -19.69 6.08 -28.81
N ALA A 213 -20.84 5.53 -29.16
CA ALA A 213 -21.61 4.60 -28.33
C ALA A 213 -20.88 3.26 -28.13
N VAL A 214 -20.18 2.77 -29.19
CA VAL A 214 -19.39 1.55 -29.13
C VAL A 214 -18.17 1.76 -28.26
N LEU A 215 -17.47 2.88 -28.41
CA LEU A 215 -16.33 3.23 -27.55
C LEU A 215 -16.70 3.39 -26.09
N ALA A 216 -17.84 4.01 -25.80
CA ALA A 216 -18.33 4.10 -24.41
C ALA A 216 -18.60 2.70 -23.82
N LYS A 217 -19.08 1.76 -24.64
CA LYS A 217 -19.26 0.36 -24.23
C LYS A 217 -17.93 -0.36 -24.01
N ILE A 218 -16.95 -0.15 -24.90
CA ILE A 218 -15.59 -0.69 -24.77
C ILE A 218 -14.95 -0.21 -23.48
N ARG A 219 -14.99 1.11 -23.20
CA ARG A 219 -14.43 1.70 -21.97
C ARG A 219 -14.99 1.01 -20.72
N LYS A 220 -16.32 0.88 -20.63
CA LYS A 220 -16.98 0.21 -19.51
C LYS A 220 -16.56 -1.25 -19.35
N ILE A 221 -16.40 -1.99 -20.45
CA ILE A 221 -15.96 -3.38 -20.42
C ILE A 221 -14.51 -3.46 -19.91
N CYS A 222 -13.60 -2.63 -20.47
CA CYS A 222 -12.21 -2.60 -20.05
C CYS A 222 -12.07 -2.27 -18.55
N GLU A 223 -12.77 -1.24 -18.09
CA GLU A 223 -12.79 -0.85 -16.66
C GLU A 223 -13.35 -1.96 -15.77
N SER A 224 -14.43 -2.64 -16.20
CA SER A 224 -15.04 -3.74 -15.44
C SER A 224 -14.14 -4.97 -15.34
N MET A 225 -13.19 -5.12 -16.26
CA MET A 225 -12.20 -6.21 -16.28
C MET A 225 -10.90 -5.85 -15.57
N GLY A 226 -10.83 -4.68 -14.92
CA GLY A 226 -9.65 -4.20 -14.22
C GLY A 226 -8.61 -3.52 -15.11
N GLY A 227 -8.98 -3.17 -16.34
CA GLY A 227 -8.13 -2.40 -17.25
C GLY A 227 -8.12 -0.91 -16.89
N THR A 228 -6.95 -0.30 -16.95
CA THR A 228 -6.78 1.15 -16.77
C THR A 228 -6.67 1.81 -18.15
N LEU A 229 -7.49 2.83 -18.39
CA LEU A 229 -7.52 3.55 -19.67
C LEU A 229 -6.70 4.82 -19.57
N TYR A 230 -5.95 5.10 -20.65
CA TYR A 230 -5.12 6.29 -20.78
C TYR A 230 -5.53 7.10 -22.00
N PRO A 231 -5.63 8.43 -21.88
CA PRO A 231 -5.85 9.29 -23.02
C PRO A 231 -4.57 9.34 -23.86
N VAL A 232 -4.72 9.04 -25.15
CA VAL A 232 -3.63 9.11 -26.14
C VAL A 232 -4.14 9.92 -27.33
N GLU A 233 -3.33 10.85 -27.79
CA GLU A 233 -3.64 11.72 -28.91
C GLU A 233 -3.36 11.02 -30.24
N SER A 234 -4.16 11.32 -31.27
CA SER A 234 -3.98 10.77 -32.61
C SER A 234 -2.82 11.42 -33.38
N ASP A 235 -2.48 12.68 -33.04
CA ASP A 235 -1.41 13.44 -33.66
C ASP A 235 -0.03 13.05 -33.12
N VAL A 236 0.95 12.85 -34.02
CA VAL A 236 2.32 12.44 -33.67
C VAL A 236 3.00 13.48 -32.80
N ALA A 237 2.90 14.78 -33.16
CA ALA A 237 3.55 15.85 -32.42
C ALA A 237 3.00 15.98 -30.97
N GLN A 238 1.69 15.79 -30.82
CA GLN A 238 1.05 15.83 -29.51
C GLN A 238 1.40 14.60 -28.66
N ARG A 239 1.54 13.41 -29.27
CA ARG A 239 2.01 12.20 -28.58
C ARG A 239 3.43 12.36 -28.07
N ASP A 240 4.34 12.91 -28.90
CA ASP A 240 5.72 13.13 -28.49
C ASP A 240 5.80 14.17 -27.36
N ALA A 241 5.05 15.26 -27.46
CA ALA A 241 4.95 16.24 -26.37
C ALA A 241 4.40 15.60 -25.08
N ARG A 242 3.39 14.75 -25.21
CA ARG A 242 2.83 14.02 -24.07
C ARG A 242 3.81 13.03 -23.46
N LEU A 243 4.61 12.35 -24.27
CA LEU A 243 5.66 11.47 -23.79
C LEU A 243 6.72 12.23 -22.98
N HIS A 244 7.17 13.38 -23.46
CA HIS A 244 8.11 14.23 -22.72
C HIS A 244 7.51 14.70 -21.39
N GLU A 245 6.27 15.17 -21.39
CA GLU A 245 5.58 15.57 -20.15
C GLU A 245 5.48 14.42 -19.13
N VAL A 246 5.18 13.21 -19.60
CA VAL A 246 5.10 12.03 -18.72
C VAL A 246 6.48 11.68 -18.17
N LEU A 247 7.54 11.76 -18.98
CA LEU A 247 8.92 11.48 -18.53
C LEU A 247 9.38 12.49 -17.48
N GLU A 248 9.14 13.79 -17.69
CA GLU A 248 9.45 14.84 -16.71
C GLU A 248 8.71 14.58 -15.38
N ARG A 249 7.43 14.21 -15.45
CA ARG A 249 6.65 13.87 -14.25
C ARG A 249 7.15 12.62 -13.53
N ILE A 250 7.65 11.62 -14.26
CA ILE A 250 8.26 10.43 -13.66
C ILE A 250 9.50 10.84 -12.88
N GLU A 251 10.40 11.63 -13.46
CA GLU A 251 11.61 12.12 -12.81
C GLU A 251 11.28 12.94 -11.55
N ASP A 252 10.29 13.82 -11.63
CA ASP A 252 9.82 14.59 -10.47
C ASP A 252 9.31 13.68 -9.35
N HIS A 253 8.51 12.66 -9.67
CA HIS A 253 7.96 11.73 -8.68
C HIS A 253 9.02 10.82 -8.08
N GLU A 254 10.01 10.38 -8.85
CA GLU A 254 11.16 9.61 -8.36
C GLU A 254 11.98 10.45 -7.35
N ASN A 255 12.23 11.72 -7.66
CA ASN A 255 12.92 12.64 -6.77
C ASN A 255 12.16 12.87 -5.45
N ILE A 256 10.84 13.03 -5.53
CA ILE A 256 9.98 13.15 -4.35
C ILE A 256 9.97 11.85 -3.53
N LEU A 257 9.87 10.70 -4.17
CA LEU A 257 9.94 9.40 -3.50
C LEU A 257 11.27 9.20 -2.79
N TYR A 258 12.38 9.53 -3.46
CA TYR A 258 13.71 9.46 -2.86
C TYR A 258 13.81 10.33 -1.61
N SER A 259 13.35 11.58 -1.68
CA SER A 259 13.39 12.51 -0.55
C SER A 259 12.47 12.06 0.60
N THR A 260 11.28 11.53 0.27
CA THR A 260 10.32 10.99 1.25
C THR A 260 10.88 9.75 1.96
N ASN A 261 11.52 8.84 1.21
CA ASN A 261 12.20 7.68 1.76
C ASN A 261 13.36 8.07 2.67
N ALA A 262 14.17 9.05 2.28
CA ALA A 262 15.26 9.55 3.10
C ALA A 262 14.74 10.16 4.42
N ALA A 263 13.67 10.94 4.37
CA ALA A 263 13.02 11.52 5.55
C ALA A 263 12.44 10.43 6.46
N ARG A 264 11.74 9.43 5.89
CA ARG A 264 11.18 8.29 6.64
C ARG A 264 12.28 7.50 7.33
N ARG A 265 13.36 7.19 6.63
CA ARG A 265 14.51 6.49 7.19
C ARG A 265 15.18 7.27 8.31
N ALA A 266 15.30 8.59 8.18
CA ALA A 266 15.87 9.44 9.21
C ALA A 266 15.02 9.44 10.50
N GLU A 267 13.70 9.44 10.40
CA GLU A 267 12.81 9.31 11.57
C GLU A 267 12.91 7.93 12.20
N LEU A 268 12.94 6.86 11.39
CA LEU A 268 13.10 5.51 11.91
C LEU A 268 14.46 5.28 12.60
N LEU A 269 15.53 5.92 12.14
CA LEU A 269 16.83 5.88 12.82
C LEU A 269 16.78 6.49 14.22
N LYS A 270 16.02 7.58 14.42
CA LYS A 270 15.81 8.16 15.77
C LYS A 270 15.06 7.20 16.68
N VAL A 271 14.04 6.53 16.13
CA VAL A 271 13.29 5.49 16.87
C VAL A 271 14.20 4.32 17.24
N ALA A 272 15.05 3.86 16.31
CA ALA A 272 15.95 2.72 16.53
C ALA A 272 16.94 2.94 17.68
N GLU A 273 17.29 4.18 18.00
CA GLU A 273 18.18 4.51 19.12
C GLU A 273 17.55 4.24 20.49
N SER A 274 16.23 4.32 20.61
CA SER A 274 15.54 4.31 21.91
C SER A 274 14.52 3.17 22.05
N ILE A 275 14.16 2.48 20.98
CA ILE A 275 13.05 1.51 20.96
C ILE A 275 13.26 0.35 21.96
N SER A 276 14.49 -0.13 22.14
CA SER A 276 14.80 -1.21 23.08
C SER A 276 14.59 -0.76 24.54
N ALA A 277 14.85 0.51 24.84
CA ALA A 277 14.59 1.07 26.17
C ALA A 277 13.08 1.28 26.40
N TRP A 278 12.33 1.65 25.38
CA TRP A 278 10.87 1.78 25.47
C TRP A 278 10.20 0.42 25.67
N ASP A 279 10.63 -0.58 24.92
CA ASP A 279 10.14 -1.96 25.04
C ASP A 279 10.37 -2.52 26.45
N ASP A 280 11.58 -2.39 26.96
CA ASP A 280 11.92 -2.84 28.33
C ASP A 280 11.10 -2.11 29.40
N LEU A 281 10.88 -0.79 29.25
CA LEU A 281 10.05 -0.02 30.16
C LEU A 281 8.60 -0.50 30.16
N VAL A 282 8.00 -0.63 28.97
CA VAL A 282 6.62 -1.11 28.81
C VAL A 282 6.48 -2.52 29.36
N PHE A 283 7.44 -3.40 29.07
CA PHE A 283 7.45 -4.77 29.57
C PHE A 283 7.50 -4.84 31.11
N ARG A 284 8.37 -4.05 31.73
CA ARG A 284 8.49 -3.99 33.21
C ARG A 284 7.21 -3.48 33.83
N GLU A 285 6.67 -2.37 33.37
CA GLU A 285 5.41 -1.80 33.85
C GLU A 285 4.23 -2.76 33.69
N LYS A 286 4.13 -3.42 32.56
CA LYS A 286 3.10 -4.44 32.30
C LYS A 286 3.20 -5.60 33.30
N ARG A 287 4.42 -6.05 33.59
CA ARG A 287 4.66 -7.07 34.63
C ARG A 287 4.25 -6.61 36.03
N VAL A 288 4.54 -5.37 36.37
CA VAL A 288 4.14 -4.81 37.68
C VAL A 288 2.61 -4.81 37.81
N TYR A 289 1.89 -4.22 36.86
CA TYR A 289 0.43 -4.17 36.92
C TYR A 289 -0.23 -5.56 36.79
N ALA A 290 0.34 -6.47 36.03
CA ALA A 290 -0.12 -7.85 35.97
C ALA A 290 0.00 -8.55 37.32
N THR A 291 1.12 -8.34 38.00
CA THR A 291 1.35 -8.87 39.37
C THR A 291 0.40 -8.24 40.39
N MET A 292 0.21 -6.91 40.31
CA MET A 292 -0.74 -6.19 41.18
C MET A 292 -2.19 -6.69 40.95
N ASN A 293 -2.58 -7.06 39.76
CA ASN A 293 -3.89 -7.65 39.48
C ASN A 293 -4.07 -9.08 40.04
N MET A 294 -2.98 -9.77 40.37
CA MET A 294 -3.06 -11.07 41.03
C MET A 294 -3.26 -10.92 42.57
N CYS A 295 -2.95 -9.73 43.10
CA CYS A 295 -3.12 -9.43 44.50
C CYS A 295 -4.56 -8.98 44.81
N HIS A 296 -5.00 -9.24 46.05
CA HIS A 296 -6.25 -8.70 46.60
C HIS A 296 -5.96 -7.37 47.27
N TYR A 297 -6.70 -6.32 46.92
CA TYR A 297 -6.59 -5.03 47.58
C TYR A 297 -7.60 -4.95 48.71
N ASP A 298 -7.08 -4.88 49.96
CA ASP A 298 -7.89 -4.62 51.14
C ASP A 298 -8.07 -3.12 51.33
N THR A 299 -9.30 -2.66 51.05
CA THR A 299 -9.66 -1.24 51.15
C THR A 299 -9.66 -0.74 52.58
N SER A 300 -9.87 -1.62 53.60
CA SER A 300 -9.91 -1.25 55.00
C SER A 300 -8.53 -0.96 55.54
N GLN A 301 -7.55 -1.73 55.16
CA GLN A 301 -6.17 -1.58 55.62
C GLN A 301 -5.26 -0.87 54.58
N LYS A 302 -5.77 -0.57 53.39
CA LYS A 302 -4.99 -0.02 52.26
C LYS A 302 -3.76 -0.86 51.91
N THR A 303 -3.85 -2.18 52.09
CA THR A 303 -2.77 -3.13 51.84
C THR A 303 -3.12 -4.06 50.69
N MET A 304 -2.09 -4.54 50.01
CA MET A 304 -2.21 -5.59 49.01
C MET A 304 -1.85 -6.94 49.61
N VAL A 305 -2.72 -7.92 49.51
CA VAL A 305 -2.51 -9.26 50.02
C VAL A 305 -2.44 -10.22 48.84
N ALA A 306 -1.42 -11.05 48.80
CA ALA A 306 -1.24 -12.08 47.78
C ALA A 306 -0.88 -13.42 48.46
N GLU A 307 -1.39 -14.51 47.87
CA GLU A 307 -1.02 -15.87 48.22
C GLU A 307 -0.17 -16.44 47.06
N ALA A 308 1.00 -16.97 47.38
CA ALA A 308 1.91 -17.53 46.40
C ALA A 308 2.53 -18.84 46.90
N TRP A 309 2.87 -19.71 46.01
CA TRP A 309 3.61 -20.95 46.29
C TRP A 309 5.10 -20.66 46.14
N ALA A 310 5.88 -20.94 47.20
CA ALA A 310 7.33 -20.84 47.15
C ALA A 310 7.97 -22.11 47.72
N PRO A 311 9.15 -22.52 47.26
CA PRO A 311 9.90 -23.62 47.87
C PRO A 311 10.26 -23.24 49.29
N SER A 312 10.07 -24.15 50.24
CA SER A 312 10.37 -23.90 51.65
C SER A 312 11.84 -23.55 51.92
N THR A 313 12.74 -24.05 51.08
CA THR A 313 14.17 -23.77 51.09
C THR A 313 14.53 -22.32 50.72
N GLU A 314 13.66 -21.63 49.95
CA GLU A 314 13.90 -20.28 49.45
C GLU A 314 13.11 -19.19 50.20
N LEU A 315 12.38 -19.57 51.23
CA LEU A 315 11.55 -18.63 51.99
C LEU A 315 12.37 -17.47 52.59
N GLY A 316 13.62 -17.74 52.98
CA GLY A 316 14.55 -16.72 53.46
C GLY A 316 14.96 -15.72 52.39
N SER A 317 15.15 -16.18 51.14
CA SER A 317 15.47 -15.33 50.00
C SER A 317 14.30 -14.42 49.63
N VAL A 318 13.08 -14.93 49.69
CA VAL A 318 11.84 -14.17 49.42
C VAL A 318 11.67 -13.07 50.51
N GLN A 319 11.84 -13.42 51.78
CA GLN A 319 11.75 -12.44 52.87
C GLN A 319 12.82 -11.34 52.74
N LEU A 320 14.04 -11.71 52.36
CA LEU A 320 15.12 -10.74 52.12
C LEU A 320 14.80 -9.81 50.95
N ALA A 321 14.27 -10.35 49.85
CA ALA A 321 13.87 -9.55 48.67
C ALA A 321 12.76 -8.55 49.02
N LEU A 322 11.75 -8.99 49.80
CA LEU A 322 10.67 -8.12 50.24
C LEU A 322 11.16 -7.01 51.19
N ARG A 323 12.08 -7.31 52.12
CA ARG A 323 12.70 -6.30 52.97
C ARG A 323 13.49 -5.28 52.15
N ARG A 324 14.32 -5.73 51.22
CA ARG A 324 15.06 -4.85 50.33
C ARG A 324 14.13 -3.94 49.52
N ALA A 325 13.03 -4.48 48.98
CA ALA A 325 12.04 -3.69 48.28
C ALA A 325 11.39 -2.63 49.19
N THR A 326 11.08 -2.97 50.43
CA THR A 326 10.51 -2.04 51.41
C THR A 326 11.52 -0.93 51.78
N ASP A 327 12.79 -1.28 51.97
CA ASP A 327 13.86 -0.33 52.25
C ASP A 327 14.11 0.65 51.10
N LEU A 328 14.06 0.14 49.85
CA LEU A 328 14.21 0.96 48.62
C LEU A 328 13.05 1.93 48.40
N THR A 329 11.82 1.54 48.77
CA THR A 329 10.63 2.39 48.60
C THR A 329 10.42 3.39 49.73
N GLY A 330 11.21 3.31 50.82
CA GLY A 330 11.05 4.16 52.02
C GLY A 330 9.70 3.95 52.73
N SER A 331 9.02 2.84 52.47
CA SER A 331 7.72 2.53 53.06
C SER A 331 7.88 2.17 54.53
N HIS A 332 7.11 2.81 55.40
CA HIS A 332 7.06 2.47 56.84
C HIS A 332 6.25 1.19 57.13
N VAL A 333 5.64 0.61 56.13
CA VAL A 333 4.87 -0.64 56.25
C VAL A 333 5.79 -1.80 55.94
N SER A 334 6.14 -2.57 56.98
CA SER A 334 6.94 -3.78 56.77
C SER A 334 6.11 -4.85 56.04
N SER A 335 6.69 -5.42 54.99
CA SER A 335 6.13 -6.61 54.34
C SER A 335 6.22 -7.79 55.31
N VAL A 336 5.07 -8.30 55.74
CA VAL A 336 4.99 -9.45 56.65
C VAL A 336 4.66 -10.69 55.83
N VAL A 337 5.51 -11.69 55.87
CA VAL A 337 5.19 -13.04 55.36
C VAL A 337 4.77 -13.85 56.59
N PRO A 338 3.46 -14.14 56.80
CA PRO A 338 3.05 -15.02 57.83
C PRO A 338 3.57 -16.42 57.52
N THR A 339 4.35 -16.99 58.39
CA THR A 339 4.72 -18.40 58.35
C THR A 339 3.51 -19.21 58.85
N VAL A 340 2.93 -20.00 57.96
CA VAL A 340 1.90 -20.99 58.31
C VAL A 340 2.57 -22.23 58.85
#